data_a7d698b8bb4931c3cdc4c1658d723e8b
#
_entry.id   a7d698b8bb4931c3cdc4c1658d723e8b
#
_cell.length_a   1.000
_cell.length_b   1.000
_cell.length_c   1.000
_cell.angle_alpha   90.00
_cell.angle_beta   90.00
_cell.angle_gamma   90.00
#
_symmetry.space_group_name_H-M   'P 1'
#
loop_
_entity.id
_entity.type
_entity.pdbx_description
1 polymer ?
#
loop_
_entity_poly.entity_id
_entity_poly.type
_entity_poly.pdbx_seq_one_letter_code
_entity_poly.pdbx_strand_id
1 'polypeptide(L)'
;MLSVGRRMPDWVDTGFREYAKRLPLECRLELVEIDPGHRGKGASVEVARRKEGERMLAALPKGAQVIALDTRGRAWSTEQLAKQLAGWMADGRDLALLVGGPEGLDQPCIERAERLWSLSPLTFPHPLVRVILAEQIYRAWSMLKGHPYHRGESQGPRTGF
;
A
#
# COMPACT_ATOMS: atom_id res chain seq x y z
N MET A 1 -5.86 1.30 -2.71
CA MET A 1 -5.25 0.85 -1.44
C MET A 1 -6.35 0.77 -0.38
N LEU A 2 -6.48 -0.37 0.26
CA LEU A 2 -7.37 -0.58 1.40
C LEU A 2 -6.52 -0.71 2.65
N SER A 3 -6.71 0.17 3.62
CA SER A 3 -5.85 0.24 4.80
C SER A 3 -6.68 0.35 6.07
N VAL A 4 -6.38 -0.49 7.05
CA VAL A 4 -7.02 -0.44 8.36
C VAL A 4 -6.62 0.85 9.09
N GLY A 5 -7.60 1.52 9.66
CA GLY A 5 -7.45 2.72 10.46
C GLY A 5 -8.13 3.94 9.87
N ARG A 6 -8.63 4.77 10.75
CA ARG A 6 -9.23 6.08 10.43
C ARG A 6 -8.58 7.16 11.28
N ARG A 7 -8.83 8.42 10.93
CA ARG A 7 -8.35 9.59 11.68
C ARG A 7 -6.84 9.57 11.87
N MET A 8 -6.13 9.34 10.76
CA MET A 8 -4.67 9.45 10.77
C MET A 8 -4.23 10.88 11.05
N PRO A 9 -3.02 11.08 11.60
CA PRO A 9 -2.43 12.41 11.71
C PRO A 9 -2.42 13.13 10.35
N ASP A 10 -2.60 14.45 10.37
CA ASP A 10 -2.71 15.26 9.14
C ASP A 10 -1.53 15.08 8.19
N TRP A 11 -0.33 14.86 8.72
CA TRP A 11 0.86 14.63 7.89
C TRP A 11 0.76 13.35 7.05
N VAL A 12 0.04 12.33 7.53
CA VAL A 12 -0.17 11.08 6.78
C VAL A 12 -1.06 11.35 5.57
N ASP A 13 -2.17 12.04 5.77
CA ASP A 13 -3.08 12.40 4.69
C ASP A 13 -2.39 13.34 3.69
N THR A 14 -1.66 14.32 4.18
CA THR A 14 -0.90 15.25 3.36
C THR A 14 0.16 14.51 2.55
N GLY A 15 0.95 13.63 3.20
CA GLY A 15 1.99 12.85 2.54
C GLY A 15 1.43 11.90 1.48
N PHE A 16 0.35 11.18 1.79
CA PHE A 16 -0.31 10.31 0.83
C PHE A 16 -0.81 11.09 -0.40
N ARG A 17 -1.52 12.19 -0.17
CA ARG A 17 -2.06 13.02 -1.25
C ARG A 17 -0.98 13.67 -2.09
N GLU A 18 0.14 14.03 -1.49
CA GLU A 18 1.27 14.64 -2.21
C GLU A 18 1.74 13.79 -3.37
N TYR A 19 1.80 12.47 -3.19
CA TYR A 19 2.20 11.54 -4.24
C TYR A 19 1.03 11.04 -5.09
N ALA A 20 -0.10 10.73 -4.47
CA ALA A 20 -1.26 10.19 -5.18
C ALA A 20 -1.79 11.16 -6.24
N LYS A 21 -1.80 12.47 -5.96
CA LYS A 21 -2.24 13.51 -6.90
C LYS A 21 -1.38 13.61 -8.16
N ARG A 22 -0.14 13.12 -8.12
CA ARG A 22 0.78 13.17 -9.27
C ARG A 22 0.56 12.03 -10.25
N LEU A 23 -0.18 11.00 -9.86
CA LEU A 23 -0.50 9.87 -10.72
C LEU A 23 -1.58 10.24 -11.73
N PRO A 24 -1.45 9.80 -13.00
CA PRO A 24 -2.47 10.04 -14.01
C PRO A 24 -3.71 9.15 -13.77
N LEU A 25 -4.78 9.43 -14.49
CA LEU A 25 -6.05 8.74 -14.35
C LEU A 25 -5.92 7.22 -14.55
N GLU A 26 -5.10 6.77 -15.51
CA GLU A 26 -4.88 5.36 -15.80
C GLU A 26 -4.12 4.59 -14.70
N CYS A 27 -3.49 5.32 -13.77
CA CYS A 27 -2.77 4.76 -12.62
C CYS A 27 -3.21 5.45 -11.31
N ARG A 28 -4.48 5.86 -11.24
CA ARG A 28 -5.01 6.59 -10.09
C ARG A 28 -4.95 5.73 -8.83
N LEU A 29 -4.38 6.28 -7.76
CA LEU A 29 -4.32 5.65 -6.45
C LEU A 29 -5.37 6.27 -5.52
N GLU A 30 -6.30 5.45 -5.08
CA GLU A 30 -7.34 5.82 -4.11
C GLU A 30 -7.09 5.13 -2.78
N LEU A 31 -7.37 5.82 -1.68
CA LEU A 31 -7.34 5.26 -0.34
C LEU A 31 -8.75 4.94 0.13
N VAL A 32 -8.96 3.68 0.51
CA VAL A 32 -10.17 3.21 1.19
C VAL A 32 -9.77 2.88 2.62
N GLU A 33 -10.26 3.65 3.57
CA GLU A 33 -10.02 3.39 4.98
C GLU A 33 -10.99 2.33 5.50
N ILE A 34 -10.44 1.34 6.20
CA ILE A 34 -11.20 0.25 6.82
C ILE A 34 -11.30 0.53 8.32
N ASP A 35 -12.50 0.48 8.85
CA ASP A 35 -12.71 0.66 10.28
C ASP A 35 -11.95 -0.39 11.08
N PRO A 36 -11.14 0.05 12.07
CA PRO A 36 -10.42 -0.89 12.91
C PRO A 36 -11.39 -1.69 13.79
N GLY A 37 -11.00 -2.91 14.15
CA GLY A 37 -11.69 -3.69 15.14
C GLY A 37 -11.51 -3.09 16.55
N HIS A 38 -12.42 -3.44 17.45
CA HIS A 38 -12.36 -2.97 18.83
C HIS A 38 -11.16 -3.58 19.57
N ARG A 39 -10.34 -2.72 20.19
CA ARG A 39 -9.13 -3.07 20.96
C ARG A 39 -9.16 -2.50 22.38
N GLY A 40 -10.35 -2.42 22.98
CA GLY A 40 -10.50 -1.96 24.37
C GLY A 40 -10.24 -3.07 25.39
N LYS A 41 -10.40 -2.72 26.66
CA LYS A 41 -10.30 -3.65 27.78
C LYS A 41 -11.26 -4.83 27.56
N GLY A 42 -10.75 -6.07 27.65
CA GLY A 42 -11.54 -7.30 27.42
C GLY A 42 -11.79 -7.66 25.95
N ALA A 43 -11.26 -6.88 24.99
CA ALA A 43 -11.39 -7.17 23.58
C ALA A 43 -10.37 -8.23 23.14
N SER A 44 -10.77 -9.11 22.23
CA SER A 44 -9.87 -10.07 21.59
C SER A 44 -9.22 -9.43 20.35
N VAL A 45 -7.89 -9.46 20.30
CA VAL A 45 -7.10 -9.04 19.13
C VAL A 45 -7.49 -9.85 17.89
N GLU A 46 -7.72 -11.15 18.04
CA GLU A 46 -8.11 -12.03 16.94
C GLU A 46 -9.48 -11.67 16.39
N VAL A 47 -10.45 -11.35 17.26
CA VAL A 47 -11.79 -10.90 16.85
C VAL A 47 -11.69 -9.56 16.13
N ALA A 48 -10.88 -8.63 16.64
CA ALA A 48 -10.67 -7.33 15.98
C ALA A 48 -10.08 -7.51 14.58
N ARG A 49 -9.03 -8.29 14.44
CA ARG A 49 -8.39 -8.58 13.15
C ARG A 49 -9.33 -9.26 12.16
N ARG A 50 -10.12 -10.22 12.63
CA ARG A 50 -11.13 -10.89 11.80
C ARG A 50 -12.16 -9.90 11.25
N LYS A 51 -12.69 -9.03 12.09
CA LYS A 51 -13.66 -8.00 11.66
C LYS A 51 -13.05 -7.01 10.66
N GLU A 52 -11.81 -6.62 10.84
CA GLU A 52 -11.07 -5.82 9.87
C GLU A 52 -10.98 -6.54 8.52
N GLY A 53 -10.62 -7.82 8.54
CA GLY A 53 -10.54 -8.66 7.35
C GLY A 53 -11.89 -8.78 6.61
N GLU A 54 -12.98 -9.05 7.33
CA GLU A 54 -14.33 -9.10 6.78
C GLU A 54 -14.70 -7.79 6.07
N ARG A 55 -14.44 -6.64 6.71
CA ARG A 55 -14.69 -5.31 6.14
C ARG A 55 -13.84 -5.05 4.91
N MET A 56 -12.59 -5.44 4.97
CA MET A 56 -11.63 -5.27 3.87
C MET A 56 -12.04 -6.08 2.64
N LEU A 57 -12.40 -7.35 2.81
CA LEU A 57 -12.88 -8.21 1.72
C LEU A 57 -14.19 -7.70 1.13
N ALA A 58 -15.12 -7.20 1.97
CA ALA A 58 -16.36 -6.61 1.52
C ALA A 58 -16.17 -5.32 0.71
N ALA A 59 -15.09 -4.59 0.94
CA ALA A 59 -14.76 -3.35 0.24
C ALA A 59 -13.98 -3.55 -1.06
N LEU A 60 -13.60 -4.79 -1.40
CA LEU A 60 -12.86 -5.07 -2.63
C LEU A 60 -13.73 -4.79 -3.86
N PRO A 61 -13.17 -4.11 -4.89
CA PRO A 61 -13.82 -4.03 -6.18
C PRO A 61 -14.03 -5.44 -6.78
N LYS A 62 -15.14 -5.64 -7.46
CA LYS A 62 -15.42 -6.91 -8.14
C LYS A 62 -14.35 -7.24 -9.17
N GLY A 63 -13.80 -8.45 -9.08
CA GLY A 63 -12.76 -8.91 -10.02
C GLY A 63 -11.39 -8.28 -9.82
N ALA A 64 -11.17 -7.54 -8.71
CA ALA A 64 -9.89 -6.92 -8.43
C ALA A 64 -8.76 -7.94 -8.29
N GLN A 65 -7.60 -7.58 -8.81
CA GLN A 65 -6.35 -8.23 -8.46
C GLN A 65 -5.94 -7.76 -7.06
N VAL A 66 -5.59 -8.70 -6.18
CA VAL A 66 -5.31 -8.39 -4.78
C VAL A 66 -3.87 -8.71 -4.43
N ILE A 67 -3.18 -7.74 -3.89
CA ILE A 67 -1.82 -7.86 -3.35
C ILE A 67 -1.87 -7.50 -1.87
N ALA A 68 -1.42 -8.40 -1.02
CA ALA A 68 -1.37 -8.17 0.41
C ALA A 68 0.04 -7.72 0.85
N LEU A 69 0.11 -6.65 1.62
CA LEU A 69 1.33 -6.21 2.28
C LEU A 69 1.55 -7.07 3.53
N ASP A 70 2.60 -7.87 3.53
CA ASP A 70 2.92 -8.77 4.62
C ASP A 70 4.43 -9.00 4.68
N THR A 71 5.00 -9.02 5.87
CA THR A 71 6.45 -9.23 6.08
C THR A 71 6.95 -10.58 5.58
N ARG A 72 6.06 -11.57 5.44
CA ARG A 72 6.37 -12.89 4.88
C ARG A 72 6.39 -12.88 3.35
N GLY A 73 5.98 -11.78 2.74
CA GLY A 73 5.93 -11.62 1.30
C GLY A 73 7.31 -11.47 0.66
N ARG A 74 7.31 -11.50 -0.67
CA ARG A 74 8.53 -11.25 -1.43
C ARG A 74 8.88 -9.76 -1.40
N ALA A 75 10.14 -9.46 -1.11
CA ALA A 75 10.65 -8.10 -1.24
C ALA A 75 10.93 -7.79 -2.72
N TRP A 76 10.60 -6.59 -3.14
CA TRP A 76 10.91 -6.04 -4.46
C TRP A 76 11.78 -4.81 -4.35
N SER A 77 12.74 -4.68 -5.26
CA SER A 77 13.36 -3.38 -5.52
C SER A 77 12.35 -2.45 -6.20
N THR A 78 12.65 -1.16 -6.24
CA THR A 78 11.79 -0.20 -6.96
C THR A 78 11.68 -0.55 -8.45
N GLU A 79 12.76 -1.04 -9.06
CA GLU A 79 12.77 -1.51 -10.45
C GLU A 79 11.86 -2.73 -10.65
N GLN A 80 11.87 -3.67 -9.69
CA GLN A 80 10.96 -4.82 -9.71
C GLN A 80 9.51 -4.37 -9.52
N LEU A 81 9.26 -3.41 -8.64
CA LEU A 81 7.93 -2.82 -8.48
C LEU A 81 7.45 -2.16 -9.77
N ALA A 82 8.32 -1.44 -10.47
CA ALA A 82 7.97 -0.85 -11.76
C ALA A 82 7.55 -1.92 -12.79
N LYS A 83 8.23 -3.07 -12.84
CA LYS A 83 7.83 -4.20 -13.69
C LYS A 83 6.48 -4.78 -13.28
N GLN A 84 6.22 -4.93 -11.98
CA GLN A 84 4.92 -5.37 -11.49
C GLN A 84 3.82 -4.38 -11.88
N LEU A 85 4.07 -3.08 -11.69
CA LEU A 85 3.12 -2.03 -12.05
C LEU A 85 2.77 -2.06 -13.55
N ALA A 86 3.76 -2.24 -14.41
CA ALA A 86 3.53 -2.39 -15.84
C ALA A 86 2.61 -3.58 -16.15
N GLY A 87 2.83 -4.72 -15.49
CA GLY A 87 1.98 -5.89 -15.61
C GLY A 87 0.55 -5.66 -15.13
N TRP A 88 0.38 -5.00 -14.00
CA TRP A 88 -0.93 -4.67 -13.45
C TRP A 88 -1.70 -3.70 -14.36
N MET A 89 -1.03 -2.68 -14.89
CA MET A 89 -1.64 -1.75 -15.84
C MET A 89 -2.05 -2.43 -17.15
N ALA A 90 -1.25 -3.37 -17.65
CA ALA A 90 -1.55 -4.14 -18.85
C ALA A 90 -2.72 -5.12 -18.65
N ASP A 91 -2.86 -5.68 -17.46
CA ASP A 91 -3.99 -6.57 -17.10
C ASP A 91 -5.34 -5.85 -17.14
N GLY A 92 -5.38 -4.58 -16.77
CA GLY A 92 -6.58 -3.73 -16.84
C GLY A 92 -7.59 -3.94 -15.73
N ARG A 93 -7.41 -4.93 -14.84
CA ARG A 93 -8.23 -5.08 -13.64
C ARG A 93 -7.89 -4.01 -12.61
N ASP A 94 -8.87 -3.67 -11.76
CA ASP A 94 -8.58 -2.89 -10.56
C ASP A 94 -7.55 -3.64 -9.70
N LEU A 95 -6.58 -2.91 -9.17
CA LEU A 95 -5.59 -3.43 -8.24
C LEU A 95 -5.94 -2.99 -6.82
N ALA A 96 -6.06 -3.94 -5.91
CA ALA A 96 -6.25 -3.68 -4.50
C ALA A 96 -4.97 -4.04 -3.72
N LEU A 97 -4.39 -3.05 -3.07
CA LEU A 97 -3.28 -3.23 -2.12
C LEU A 97 -3.88 -3.25 -0.72
N LEU A 98 -3.68 -4.35 0.01
CA LEU A 98 -4.22 -4.54 1.35
C LEU A 98 -3.16 -4.23 2.41
N VAL A 99 -3.46 -3.31 3.30
CA VAL A 99 -2.61 -2.90 4.41
C VAL A 99 -3.34 -3.17 5.72
N GLY A 100 -2.82 -4.07 6.52
CA GLY A 100 -3.39 -4.45 7.81
C GLY A 100 -3.17 -3.40 8.89
N GLY A 101 -3.84 -3.59 10.03
CA GLY A 101 -3.62 -2.82 11.25
C GLY A 101 -2.40 -3.31 12.04
N PRO A 102 -2.36 -3.00 13.36
CA PRO A 102 -1.19 -3.32 14.20
C PRO A 102 -0.79 -4.79 14.23
N GLU A 103 -1.74 -5.70 14.09
CA GLU A 103 -1.50 -7.15 14.11
C GLU A 103 -1.49 -7.77 12.71
N GLY A 104 -1.42 -6.95 11.68
CA GLY A 104 -1.39 -7.42 10.29
C GLY A 104 -2.75 -7.80 9.74
N LEU A 105 -2.73 -8.52 8.62
CA LEU A 105 -3.92 -8.97 7.92
C LEU A 105 -4.46 -10.29 8.48
N ASP A 106 -5.77 -10.44 8.43
CA ASP A 106 -6.42 -11.70 8.76
C ASP A 106 -6.18 -12.74 7.66
N GLN A 107 -6.21 -14.03 8.05
CA GLN A 107 -5.89 -15.14 7.15
C GLN A 107 -6.73 -15.15 5.87
N PRO A 108 -8.06 -14.92 5.89
CA PRO A 108 -8.83 -14.83 4.65
C PRO A 108 -8.37 -13.76 3.67
N CYS A 109 -7.84 -12.63 4.17
CA CYS A 109 -7.24 -11.61 3.31
C CYS A 109 -5.95 -12.10 2.65
N ILE A 110 -5.11 -12.81 3.41
CA ILE A 110 -3.88 -13.42 2.90
C ILE A 110 -4.21 -14.46 1.82
N GLU A 111 -5.19 -15.31 2.05
CA GLU A 111 -5.62 -16.35 1.10
C GLU A 111 -6.25 -15.76 -0.17
N ARG A 112 -6.96 -14.64 -0.04
CA ARG A 112 -7.55 -13.94 -1.19
C ARG A 112 -6.50 -13.27 -2.07
N ALA A 113 -5.35 -12.90 -1.51
CA ALA A 113 -4.29 -12.22 -2.24
C ALA A 113 -3.62 -13.14 -3.26
N GLU A 114 -3.41 -12.64 -4.45
CA GLU A 114 -2.66 -13.33 -5.49
C GLU A 114 -1.16 -13.33 -5.20
N ARG A 115 -0.69 -12.34 -4.45
CA ARG A 115 0.71 -12.23 -4.01
C ARG A 115 0.80 -11.56 -2.65
N LEU A 116 1.85 -11.94 -1.91
CA LEU A 116 2.29 -11.25 -0.71
C LEU A 116 3.52 -10.42 -1.05
N TRP A 117 3.49 -9.16 -0.66
CA TRP A 117 4.57 -8.21 -0.89
C TRP A 117 5.10 -7.66 0.43
N SER A 118 6.40 -7.81 0.67
CA SER A 118 7.10 -7.17 1.78
C SER A 118 7.79 -5.89 1.32
N LEU A 119 7.47 -4.77 1.95
CA LEU A 119 8.10 -3.49 1.64
C LEU A 119 9.58 -3.46 2.02
N SER A 120 9.93 -4.12 3.13
CA SER A 120 11.26 -4.03 3.74
C SER A 120 11.43 -5.11 4.80
N PRO A 121 12.68 -5.54 5.09
CA PRO A 121 12.98 -6.27 6.32
C PRO A 121 12.69 -5.45 7.59
N LEU A 122 12.64 -4.13 7.49
CA LEU A 122 12.24 -3.24 8.57
C LEU A 122 10.73 -3.29 8.78
N THR A 123 10.30 -3.12 10.02
CA THR A 123 8.88 -2.99 10.36
C THR A 123 8.50 -1.51 10.39
N PHE A 124 7.46 -1.16 9.63
CA PHE A 124 6.93 0.19 9.59
C PHE A 124 5.55 0.26 10.26
N PRO A 125 5.24 1.35 10.98
CA PRO A 125 3.89 1.59 11.44
C PRO A 125 2.94 1.75 10.23
N HIS A 126 1.74 1.20 10.31
CA HIS A 126 0.80 1.19 9.19
C HIS A 126 0.43 2.59 8.64
N PRO A 127 0.40 3.69 9.44
CA PRO A 127 0.20 5.01 8.87
C PRO A 127 1.30 5.43 7.90
N LEU A 128 2.56 5.14 8.25
CA LEU A 128 3.70 5.44 7.39
C LEU A 128 3.69 4.61 6.10
N VAL A 129 3.22 3.37 6.17
CA VAL A 129 3.09 2.49 4.99
C VAL A 129 2.24 3.13 3.90
N ARG A 130 1.19 3.86 4.25
CA ARG A 130 0.35 4.58 3.27
C ARG A 130 1.17 5.57 2.44
N VAL A 131 2.04 6.34 3.09
CA VAL A 131 2.88 7.35 2.44
C VAL A 131 3.95 6.69 1.60
N ILE A 132 4.61 5.66 2.14
CA ILE A 132 5.65 4.89 1.43
C ILE A 132 5.08 4.27 0.15
N LEU A 133 3.91 3.64 0.23
CA LEU A 133 3.26 3.03 -0.94
C LEU A 133 2.90 4.07 -1.99
N ALA A 134 2.32 5.20 -1.60
CA ALA A 134 1.98 6.26 -2.54
C ALA A 134 3.23 6.79 -3.26
N GLU A 135 4.31 7.03 -2.52
CA GLU A 135 5.58 7.48 -3.08
C GLU A 135 6.18 6.43 -4.01
N GLN A 136 6.22 5.16 -3.61
CA GLN A 136 6.82 4.09 -4.41
C GLN A 136 6.01 3.80 -5.68
N ILE A 137 4.70 3.85 -5.63
CA ILE A 137 3.85 3.72 -6.83
C ILE A 137 4.13 4.87 -7.80
N TYR A 138 4.22 6.11 -7.29
CA TYR A 138 4.58 7.24 -8.14
C TYR A 138 5.99 7.10 -8.73
N ARG A 139 6.96 6.68 -7.93
CA ARG A 139 8.34 6.43 -8.39
C ARG A 139 8.37 5.37 -9.49
N ALA A 140 7.71 4.23 -9.27
CA ALA A 140 7.62 3.16 -10.24
C ALA A 140 6.96 3.63 -11.56
N TRP A 141 5.86 4.37 -11.46
CA TRP A 141 5.21 4.98 -12.62
C TRP A 141 6.14 5.95 -13.36
N SER A 142 6.87 6.79 -12.63
CA SER A 142 7.82 7.74 -13.24
C SER A 142 8.94 7.02 -14.01
N MET A 143 9.39 5.87 -13.52
CA MET A 143 10.36 5.03 -14.23
C MET A 143 9.80 4.51 -15.54
N LEU A 144 8.55 4.01 -15.54
CA LEU A 144 7.90 3.48 -16.73
C LEU A 144 7.68 4.54 -17.80
N LYS A 145 7.46 5.81 -17.40
CA LYS A 145 7.20 6.94 -18.32
C LYS A 145 8.45 7.75 -18.67
N GLY A 146 9.62 7.36 -18.16
CA GLY A 146 10.84 8.13 -18.37
C GLY A 146 10.83 9.51 -17.71
N HIS A 147 9.95 9.73 -16.73
CA HIS A 147 9.86 10.98 -15.99
C HIS A 147 11.08 11.14 -15.07
N PRO A 148 11.67 12.34 -14.94
CA PRO A 148 12.94 12.53 -14.23
C PRO A 148 12.88 12.36 -12.71
N TYR A 149 11.71 12.21 -12.12
CA TYR A 149 11.54 12.08 -10.66
C TYR A 149 12.47 11.02 -10.05
N HIS A 150 12.52 9.83 -10.61
CA HIS A 150 13.35 8.73 -10.12
C HIS A 150 14.86 8.98 -10.24
N ARG A 151 15.28 9.94 -11.08
CA ARG A 151 16.70 10.27 -11.30
C ARG A 151 17.24 11.23 -10.26
N GLY A 152 16.39 12.04 -9.64
CA GLY A 152 16.78 13.08 -8.67
C GLY A 152 17.38 12.53 -7.39
N GLU A 153 17.12 11.28 -7.03
CA GLU A 153 17.61 10.66 -5.82
C GLU A 153 18.76 9.67 -6.04
N SER A 154 19.04 9.29 -7.28
CA SER A 154 20.23 8.51 -7.63
C SER A 154 21.52 9.37 -7.60
N GLN A 155 21.37 10.70 -7.58
CA GLN A 155 22.44 11.60 -7.25
C GLN A 155 22.30 11.91 -5.75
N GLY A 156 23.11 11.24 -4.94
CA GLY A 156 23.22 11.53 -3.50
C GLY A 156 23.38 13.05 -3.26
N PRO A 157 23.10 13.53 -2.05
CA PRO A 157 23.11 14.95 -1.78
C PRO A 157 24.42 15.53 -2.30
N ARG A 158 24.31 16.47 -3.23
CA ARG A 158 25.43 17.35 -3.53
C ARG A 158 25.66 18.10 -2.23
N THR A 159 26.56 17.59 -1.41
CA THR A 159 27.10 18.31 -0.28
C THR A 159 27.82 19.53 -0.84
N GLY A 160 27.04 20.54 -1.12
CA GLY A 160 27.51 21.89 -1.28
C GLY A 160 27.42 22.55 0.08
N PHE A 161 28.45 22.44 0.84
CA PHE A 161 28.81 23.38 1.91
C PHE A 161 30.12 24.03 1.53
#